data_fbe334130ec1d2453962bfb4ef4f7300
#
_entry.id   fbe334130ec1d2453962bfb4ef4f7300
#
_cell.length_a   1.000
_cell.length_b   1.000
_cell.length_c   1.000
_cell.angle_alpha   90.00
_cell.angle_beta   90.00
_cell.angle_gamma   90.00
#
_symmetry.space_group_name_H-M   'P 1'
#
loop_
_entity.id
_entity.type
_entity.pdbx_description
1 polymer ?
#
loop_
_entity_poly.entity_id
_entity_poly.type
_entity_poly.pdbx_seq_one_letter_code
_entity_poly.pdbx_strand_id
1 'polypeptide(L)'
;MESKEKNTKEKILEEALKLFAQSGYMGTSMNDIASKLGVTKAALYKHYKSKQEILDSIIDKMNELDIERVKQYEMPEGDLE
;
A
#
# COMPACT_ATOMS: atom_id res chain seq x y z
N MET A 1 -12.60 16.01 6.89
CA MET A 1 -12.45 15.64 7.04
C MET A 1 -12.45 14.81 6.91
N GLU A 2 -12.23 14.54 6.76
CA GLU A 2 -12.20 13.85 6.78
C GLU A 2 -12.02 13.01 7.05
N SER A 3 -11.76 12.59 6.76
CA SER A 3 -11.57 11.79 6.98
C SER A 3 -10.99 11.31 7.74
N LYS A 4 -11.01 11.36 8.36
CA LYS A 4 -10.45 10.97 9.31
C LYS A 4 -10.42 9.62 9.50
N GLU A 5 -11.23 8.83 9.11
CA GLU A 5 -11.16 7.50 9.33
C GLU A 5 -10.77 6.82 8.15
N LYS A 6 -9.69 6.09 8.10
CA LYS A 6 -9.31 5.26 7.01
C LYS A 6 -10.03 3.97 7.12
N ASN A 7 -10.39 3.38 6.00
CA ASN A 7 -11.01 2.07 6.08
C ASN A 7 -9.93 1.04 6.38
N THR A 8 -10.35 -0.17 6.67
CA THR A 8 -9.43 -1.22 7.10
C THR A 8 -8.38 -1.51 6.04
N LYS A 9 -8.78 -1.53 4.79
CA LYS A 9 -7.83 -1.83 3.74
C LYS A 9 -6.73 -0.80 3.67
N GLU A 10 -7.07 0.46 3.84
CA GLU A 10 -6.06 1.50 3.82
C GLU A 10 -5.12 1.39 4.99
N LYS A 11 -5.65 1.05 6.16
CA LYS A 11 -4.80 0.86 7.32
C LYS A 11 -3.83 -0.29 7.11
N ILE A 12 -4.30 -1.37 6.48
CA ILE A 12 -3.44 -2.50 6.19
C ILE A 12 -2.29 -2.07 5.30
N LEU A 13 -2.60 -1.32 4.26
CA LEU A 13 -1.56 -0.89 3.33
C LEU A 13 -0.56 0.02 4.01
N GLU A 14 -1.02 0.91 4.86
CA GLU A 14 -0.12 1.81 5.57
C GLU A 14 0.82 1.08 6.49
N GLU A 15 0.29 0.17 7.28
CA GLU A 15 1.15 -0.55 8.21
C GLU A 15 2.09 -1.48 7.49
N ALA A 16 1.60 -2.11 6.42
CA ALA A 16 2.46 -2.99 5.65
C ALA A 16 3.61 -2.21 5.03
N LEU A 17 3.31 -1.02 4.50
CA LEU A 17 4.35 -0.20 3.91
C LEU A 17 5.41 0.16 4.93
N LYS A 18 4.99 0.51 6.13
CA LYS A 18 5.94 0.84 7.19
C LYS A 18 6.82 -0.35 7.52
N LEU A 19 6.22 -1.52 7.62
CA LEU A 19 6.99 -2.72 7.95
C LEU A 19 7.93 -3.10 6.81
N PHE A 20 7.47 -2.98 5.59
CA PHE A 20 8.33 -3.27 4.44
C PHE A 20 9.52 -2.31 4.42
N ALA A 21 9.29 -1.06 4.80
CA ALA A 21 10.37 -0.09 4.83
C ALA A 21 11.36 -0.37 5.96
N GLN A 22 10.86 -0.86 7.08
CA GLN A 22 11.71 -1.12 8.22
C GLN A 22 12.44 -2.44 8.15
N SER A 23 11.76 -3.48 7.77
CA SER A 23 12.30 -4.83 7.80
C SER A 23 12.48 -5.46 6.43
N GLY A 24 12.04 -4.76 5.41
CA GLY A 24 12.10 -5.30 4.06
C GLY A 24 10.91 -6.21 3.78
N TYR A 25 10.64 -6.40 2.50
CA TYR A 25 9.53 -7.25 2.10
C TYR A 25 9.72 -8.66 2.61
N MET A 26 10.91 -9.19 2.42
CA MET A 26 11.18 -10.55 2.84
C MET A 26 11.20 -10.71 4.36
N GLY A 27 11.49 -9.64 5.07
CA GLY A 27 11.54 -9.69 6.52
C GLY A 27 10.22 -9.45 7.20
N THR A 28 9.17 -9.25 6.43
CA THR A 28 7.84 -8.96 6.97
C THR A 28 6.90 -10.10 6.63
N SER A 29 6.12 -10.55 7.58
CA SER A 29 5.17 -11.63 7.33
C SER A 29 3.77 -11.11 7.49
N MET A 30 2.80 -11.88 7.01
CA MET A 30 1.40 -11.52 7.20
C MET A 30 1.07 -11.43 8.67
N ASN A 31 1.66 -12.30 9.46
CA ASN A 31 1.46 -12.28 10.89
C ASN A 31 1.97 -10.98 11.51
N ASP A 32 3.10 -10.50 11.02
CA ASP A 32 3.66 -9.25 11.50
C ASP A 32 2.70 -8.10 11.24
N ILE A 33 2.12 -8.09 10.05
CA ILE A 33 1.19 -7.04 9.69
C ILE A 33 -0.05 -7.10 10.55
N ALA A 34 -0.59 -8.29 10.74
CA ALA A 34 -1.78 -8.46 11.56
C ALA A 34 -1.53 -8.01 13.00
N SER A 35 -0.38 -8.38 13.52
CA SER A 35 -0.01 -8.00 14.87
C SER A 35 0.07 -6.50 15.03
N LYS A 36 0.68 -5.87 14.06
CA LYS A 36 0.86 -4.44 14.12
C LYS A 36 -0.48 -3.72 14.09
N LEU A 37 -1.42 -4.28 13.35
CA LEU A 37 -2.74 -3.69 13.25
C LEU A 37 -3.64 -4.03 14.42
N GLY A 38 -3.26 -5.03 15.19
CA GLY A 38 -4.09 -5.48 16.28
C GLY A 38 -5.28 -6.31 15.82
N VAL A 39 -5.14 -6.98 14.67
CA VAL A 39 -6.21 -7.83 14.16
C VAL A 39 -5.70 -9.26 14.05
N THR A 40 -6.63 -10.19 13.87
CA THR A 40 -6.22 -11.58 13.73
C THR A 40 -5.72 -11.80 12.31
N LYS A 41 -4.97 -12.89 12.13
CA LYS A 41 -4.52 -13.26 10.82
C LYS A 41 -5.70 -13.52 9.92
N ALA A 42 -6.73 -14.17 10.46
CA ALA A 42 -7.91 -14.47 9.67
C ALA A 42 -8.56 -13.19 9.13
N ALA A 43 -8.63 -12.17 9.96
CA ALA A 43 -9.20 -10.90 9.55
C ALA A 43 -8.38 -10.28 8.42
N LEU A 44 -7.06 -10.35 8.55
CA LEU A 44 -6.19 -9.81 7.52
C LEU A 44 -6.39 -10.54 6.21
N TYR A 45 -6.46 -11.87 6.27
CA TYR A 45 -6.62 -12.67 5.07
C TYR A 45 -7.97 -12.47 4.38
N LYS A 46 -8.92 -11.91 5.08
CA LYS A 46 -10.17 -11.58 4.45
C LYS A 46 -10.00 -10.44 3.45
N HIS A 47 -9.04 -9.58 3.70
CA HIS A 47 -8.81 -8.43 2.84
C HIS A 47 -7.74 -8.69 1.79
N TYR A 48 -6.68 -9.35 2.18
CA TYR A 48 -5.58 -9.63 1.25
C TYR A 48 -5.11 -11.05 1.48
N LYS A 49 -4.94 -11.79 0.42
CA LYS A 49 -4.62 -13.19 0.55
C LYS A 49 -3.15 -13.48 0.73
N SER A 50 -2.32 -12.52 0.41
CA SER A 50 -0.89 -12.74 0.55
C SER A 50 -0.18 -11.41 0.67
N LYS A 51 1.06 -11.50 1.08
CA LYS A 51 1.92 -10.34 1.19
C LYS A 51 2.09 -9.67 -0.16
N GLN A 52 2.16 -10.50 -1.19
CA GLN A 52 2.32 -10.00 -2.54
C GLN A 52 1.12 -9.15 -2.96
N GLU A 53 -0.07 -9.58 -2.59
CA GLU A 53 -1.27 -8.84 -2.90
C GLU A 53 -1.24 -7.46 -2.24
N ILE A 54 -0.76 -7.43 -1.02
CA ILE A 54 -0.65 -6.18 -0.29
C ILE A 54 0.34 -5.26 -1.01
N LEU A 55 1.49 -5.81 -1.38
CA LEU A 55 2.50 -5.03 -2.05
C LEU A 55 1.98 -4.49 -3.38
N ASP A 56 1.29 -5.33 -4.13
CA ASP A 56 0.72 -4.91 -5.41
C ASP A 56 -0.25 -3.76 -5.21
N SER A 57 -1.04 -3.82 -4.16
CA SER A 57 -1.99 -2.75 -3.89
C SER A 57 -1.30 -1.45 -3.50
N ILE A 58 -0.22 -1.56 -2.75
CA ILE A 58 0.55 -0.39 -2.40
C ILE A 58 1.14 0.26 -3.64
N ILE A 59 1.69 -0.55 -4.52
CA ILE A 59 2.28 -0.05 -5.74
C ILE A 59 1.22 0.61 -6.62
N ASP A 60 0.05 0.01 -6.69
CA ASP A 60 -1.03 0.58 -7.46
C ASP A 60 -1.39 1.96 -6.95
N LYS A 61 -1.48 2.12 -5.66
CA LYS A 61 -1.79 3.40 -5.09
C LYS A 61 -0.73 4.42 -5.39
N MET A 62 0.51 4.03 -5.28
CA MET A 62 1.60 4.93 -5.58
C MET A 62 1.62 5.31 -7.03
N ASN A 63 1.38 4.35 -7.89
CA ASN A 63 1.37 4.62 -9.31
C ASN A 63 0.26 5.60 -9.68
N GLU A 64 -0.88 5.46 -9.03
CA GLU A 64 -1.97 6.38 -9.29
C GLU A 64 -1.57 7.80 -8.95
N LEU A 65 -0.93 7.97 -7.82
CA LEU A 65 -0.49 9.27 -7.43
C LEU A 65 0.56 9.82 -8.37
N ASP A 66 1.48 8.97 -8.77
CA ASP A 66 2.53 9.38 -9.67
C ASP A 66 1.99 9.76 -11.02
N ILE A 67 1.06 9.01 -11.53
CA ILE A 67 0.47 9.30 -12.82
C ILE A 67 -0.22 10.64 -12.79
N GLU A 68 -0.91 10.93 -11.73
CA GLU A 68 -1.56 12.20 -11.62
C GLU A 68 -0.57 13.33 -11.58
N ARG A 69 0.52 13.14 -10.88
CA ARG A 69 1.54 14.12 -10.82
C ARG A 69 2.13 14.37 -12.16
N VAL A 70 2.44 13.33 -12.88
CA VAL A 70 3.02 13.43 -14.19
C VAL A 70 2.07 14.16 -15.13
N LYS A 71 0.80 13.86 -15.03
CA LYS A 71 -0.15 14.52 -15.88
C LYS A 71 -0.18 15.99 -15.62
N GLN A 72 -0.02 16.37 -14.38
CA GLN A 72 0.00 17.74 -14.08
C GLN A 72 1.16 18.45 -14.68
N TYR A 73 2.30 17.82 -14.65
CA TYR A 73 3.44 18.42 -15.21
C TYR A 73 3.36 18.38 -16.67
N GLU A 74 2.79 17.38 -17.20
CA GLU A 74 2.57 17.28 -18.47
C GLU A 74 3.53 17.44 -19.39
N MET A 75 4.22 16.64 -19.61
CA MET A 75 5.13 16.65 -20.45
C MET A 75 4.73 16.64 -21.73
N PRO A 76 5.15 17.31 -22.41
CA PRO A 76 4.89 17.33 -23.71
C PRO A 76 5.30 16.15 -24.29
N GLU A 77 4.76 15.75 -24.64
CA GLU A 77 5.08 14.70 -25.04
C GLU A 77 5.91 14.56 -25.88
N GLY A 78 5.82 14.71 -26.34
CA GLY A 78 6.64 14.55 -27.10
C GLY A 78 7.83 14.57 -26.87
N ASP A 79 8.05 14.99 -26.34
CA ASP A 79 9.19 15.08 -26.03
C ASP A 79 9.77 13.98 -25.91
N LEU A 80 9.37 13.40 -25.89
CA LEU A 80 9.91 12.39 -25.72
C LEU A 80 10.34 11.91 -26.74
N GLU A 81 10.23 12.24 -27.30
CA GLU A 81 10.68 11.92 -28.13
C GLU A 81 11.09 12.02 -28.49
#